data_f08e8fb0793f62e798a742580ee31c48
#
_entry.id   f08e8fb0793f62e798a742580ee31c48
#
_cell.length_a   1.000
_cell.length_b   1.000
_cell.length_c   1.000
_cell.angle_alpha   90.00
_cell.angle_beta   90.00
_cell.angle_gamma   90.00
#
_symmetry.space_group_name_H-M   'P 1'
#
loop_
_entity.id
_entity.type
_entity.pdbx_description
1 polymer ?
#
loop_
_entity_poly.entity_id
_entity_poly.type
_entity_poly.pdbx_seq_one_letter_code
_entity_poly.pdbx_strand_id
1 'polypeptide(L)'
;MLKAGIMGEISENPLGTPQGGIISPLLANVYLHSMDEWITREWENKKTRTTYSSSRNQYQSLHRYSNLKPAYLVRYADDWILLTNSRENANRWKSRIANYLKVNLKLELSMEKTLVTNIKRKPIHFLGFTYKVTREGTAMRGYKPVVKPQADRLNRKMEEVLKDISLLQRSMDKAESVDKINRINAKIRGLINYY
;
A
#
# COMPACT_ATOMS: atom_id res chain seq x y z
N MET A 1 -18.91 -12.17 17.06
CA MET A 1 -18.56 -13.12 15.99
C MET A 1 -19.45 -12.86 14.80
N LEU A 2 -18.93 -12.24 13.74
CA LEU A 2 -19.70 -11.94 12.52
C LEU A 2 -19.70 -13.20 11.66
N LYS A 3 -20.87 -13.82 11.50
CA LYS A 3 -21.09 -14.89 10.52
C LYS A 3 -21.39 -14.22 9.18
N ALA A 4 -20.43 -14.21 8.27
CA ALA A 4 -20.64 -13.77 6.90
C ALA A 4 -20.77 -15.00 6.00
N GLY A 5 -22.00 -15.33 5.61
CA GLY A 5 -22.29 -16.33 4.59
C GLY A 5 -22.27 -15.70 3.20
N ILE A 6 -21.63 -16.34 2.24
CA ILE A 6 -21.87 -16.11 0.81
C ILE A 6 -23.12 -16.91 0.46
N MET A 7 -24.15 -16.29 -0.18
CA MET A 7 -25.31 -17.02 -0.65
C MET A 7 -24.86 -18.15 -1.58
N GLY A 8 -24.97 -19.40 -1.12
CA GLY A 8 -24.70 -20.59 -1.89
C GLY A 8 -23.61 -21.54 -1.36
N GLU A 9 -22.71 -21.10 -0.49
CA GLU A 9 -21.70 -21.97 0.11
C GLU A 9 -21.62 -21.76 1.62
N ILE A 10 -22.11 -22.75 2.37
CA ILE A 10 -21.90 -22.85 3.82
C ILE A 10 -20.53 -23.50 4.03
N SER A 11 -19.44 -22.73 3.86
CA SER A 11 -18.16 -23.13 4.42
C SER A 11 -17.94 -22.35 5.71
N GLU A 12 -18.00 -23.03 6.83
CA GLU A 12 -17.61 -22.47 8.11
C GLU A 12 -16.09 -22.22 8.09
N ASN A 13 -15.69 -21.00 7.76
CA ASN A 13 -14.32 -20.56 8.02
C ASN A 13 -14.24 -20.06 9.45
N PRO A 14 -13.59 -20.79 10.37
CA PRO A 14 -13.56 -20.45 11.79
C PRO A 14 -12.76 -19.17 12.08
N LEU A 15 -12.00 -18.65 11.11
CA LEU A 15 -11.11 -17.51 11.29
C LEU A 15 -11.22 -16.55 10.09
N GLY A 16 -11.56 -15.29 10.39
CA GLY A 16 -11.51 -14.18 9.42
C GLY A 16 -12.85 -13.82 8.80
N THR A 17 -12.80 -12.88 7.85
CA THR A 17 -13.94 -12.46 7.01
C THR A 17 -13.79 -13.05 5.61
N PRO A 18 -14.89 -13.33 4.87
CA PRO A 18 -14.80 -13.79 3.51
C PRO A 18 -13.97 -12.83 2.64
N GLN A 19 -13.11 -13.40 1.81
CA GLN A 19 -12.31 -12.62 0.88
C GLN A 19 -13.25 -11.91 -0.12
N GLY A 20 -13.10 -10.58 -0.26
CA GLY A 20 -13.94 -9.76 -1.14
C GLY A 20 -15.21 -9.19 -0.49
N GLY A 21 -15.45 -9.41 0.81
CA GLY A 21 -16.56 -8.78 1.53
C GLY A 21 -16.43 -7.25 1.56
N ILE A 22 -17.53 -6.53 1.35
CA ILE A 22 -17.57 -5.06 1.31
C ILE A 22 -17.04 -4.44 2.62
N ILE A 23 -17.26 -5.08 3.75
CA ILE A 23 -16.85 -4.61 5.08
C ILE A 23 -15.40 -4.98 5.44
N SER A 24 -14.78 -5.93 4.72
CA SER A 24 -13.43 -6.43 5.03
C SER A 24 -12.35 -5.34 5.08
N PRO A 25 -12.30 -4.36 4.15
CA PRO A 25 -11.32 -3.27 4.22
C PRO A 25 -11.51 -2.38 5.45
N LEU A 26 -12.76 -2.13 5.87
CA LEU A 26 -13.06 -1.35 7.05
C LEU A 26 -12.60 -2.08 8.32
N LEU A 27 -12.92 -3.37 8.44
CA LEU A 27 -12.49 -4.19 9.58
C LEU A 27 -10.96 -4.31 9.64
N ALA A 28 -10.29 -4.49 8.51
CA ALA A 28 -8.82 -4.49 8.44
C ALA A 28 -8.25 -3.16 8.93
N ASN A 29 -8.85 -2.02 8.56
CA ASN A 29 -8.40 -0.72 9.01
C ASN A 29 -8.58 -0.54 10.52
N VAL A 30 -9.73 -0.91 11.08
CA VAL A 30 -9.98 -0.86 12.54
C VAL A 30 -9.01 -1.77 13.28
N TYR A 31 -8.80 -2.98 12.79
CA TYR A 31 -7.96 -3.98 13.46
C TYR A 31 -6.48 -3.60 13.46
N LEU A 32 -5.97 -3.07 12.35
CA LEU A 32 -4.56 -2.66 12.21
C LEU A 32 -4.28 -1.24 12.74
N HIS A 33 -5.30 -0.48 13.10
CA HIS A 33 -5.14 0.90 13.60
C HIS A 33 -4.22 0.99 14.81
N SER A 34 -4.29 0.03 15.72
CA SER A 34 -3.40 -0.01 16.89
C SER A 34 -1.91 -0.14 16.51
N MET A 35 -1.60 -0.84 15.41
CA MET A 35 -0.25 -0.91 14.86
C MET A 35 0.17 0.43 14.28
N ASP A 36 -0.73 1.12 13.57
CA ASP A 36 -0.44 2.46 13.02
C ASP A 36 -0.12 3.43 14.12
N GLU A 37 -0.94 3.50 15.17
CA GLU A 37 -0.70 4.35 16.33
C GLU A 37 0.61 4.01 17.05
N TRP A 38 0.91 2.72 17.20
CA TRP A 38 2.16 2.31 17.85
C TRP A 38 3.37 2.77 17.04
N ILE A 39 3.40 2.58 15.71
CA ILE A 39 4.53 2.98 14.86
C ILE A 39 4.67 4.50 14.81
N THR A 40 3.57 5.24 14.61
CA THR A 40 3.62 6.71 14.52
C THR A 40 4.05 7.35 15.84
N ARG A 41 3.70 6.75 16.98
CA ARG A 41 4.12 7.20 18.32
C ARG A 41 5.63 7.10 18.53
N GLU A 42 6.28 6.18 17.86
CA GLU A 42 7.74 5.99 17.96
C GLU A 42 8.54 7.10 17.25
N TRP A 43 7.98 7.75 16.25
CA TRP A 43 8.64 8.80 15.48
C TRP A 43 7.76 10.02 15.20
N GLU A 44 6.72 9.91 14.39
CA GLU A 44 5.94 11.06 13.89
C GLU A 44 5.22 11.81 15.01
N ASN A 45 4.59 11.07 15.92
CA ASN A 45 3.86 11.60 17.07
C ASN A 45 4.67 11.49 18.37
N LYS A 46 6.01 11.45 18.26
CA LYS A 46 6.86 11.34 19.44
C LYS A 46 6.69 12.54 20.38
N LYS A 47 6.22 12.27 21.57
CA LYS A 47 6.17 13.29 22.63
C LYS A 47 7.60 13.61 23.07
N THR A 48 7.94 14.89 23.05
CA THR A 48 9.24 15.41 23.49
C THR A 48 9.07 16.27 24.73
N ARG A 49 10.11 16.34 25.57
CA ARG A 49 10.11 17.26 26.74
C ARG A 49 10.16 18.71 26.32
N THR A 50 10.79 19.00 25.18
CA THR A 50 10.96 20.34 24.62
C THR A 50 9.89 20.60 23.58
N THR A 51 9.29 21.79 23.62
CA THR A 51 8.38 22.27 22.57
C THR A 51 9.20 22.83 21.42
N TYR A 52 8.91 22.41 20.20
CA TYR A 52 9.57 22.89 18.98
C TYR A 52 8.63 23.80 18.20
N SER A 53 9.19 24.84 17.56
CA SER A 53 8.44 25.79 16.73
C SER A 53 7.83 25.16 15.47
N SER A 54 8.37 24.03 15.03
CA SER A 54 7.85 23.26 13.88
C SER A 54 8.22 21.79 13.97
N SER A 55 7.44 20.93 13.33
CA SER A 55 7.74 19.49 13.19
C SER A 55 9.09 19.24 12.53
N ARG A 56 9.49 20.10 11.59
CA ARG A 56 10.80 20.01 10.94
C ARG A 56 11.95 20.16 11.95
N ASN A 57 11.86 21.15 12.83
CA ASN A 57 12.87 21.39 13.86
C ASN A 57 12.91 20.25 14.87
N GLN A 58 11.75 19.73 15.25
CA GLN A 58 11.63 18.54 16.09
C GLN A 58 12.34 17.34 15.47
N TYR A 59 12.05 17.01 14.20
CA TYR A 59 12.66 15.88 13.51
C TYR A 59 14.17 16.03 13.32
N GLN A 60 14.64 17.24 13.02
CA GLN A 60 16.08 17.51 12.91
C GLN A 60 16.78 17.32 14.25
N SER A 61 16.19 17.81 15.32
CA SER A 61 16.73 17.66 16.68
C SER A 61 16.75 16.19 17.11
N LEU A 62 15.63 15.48 16.94
CA LEU A 62 15.55 14.05 17.26
C LEU A 62 16.56 13.22 16.46
N HIS A 63 16.72 13.53 15.18
CA HIS A 63 17.68 12.81 14.32
C HIS A 63 19.12 13.07 14.73
N ARG A 64 19.46 14.29 15.18
CA ARG A 64 20.83 14.71 15.49
C ARG A 64 21.26 14.34 16.92
N TYR A 65 20.34 14.49 17.88
CA TYR A 65 20.66 14.43 19.30
C TYR A 65 20.03 13.24 20.04
N SER A 66 19.34 12.35 19.36
CA SER A 66 18.76 11.18 19.99
C SER A 66 19.10 9.88 19.23
N ASN A 67 18.93 8.75 19.92
CA ASN A 67 19.05 7.41 19.32
C ASN A 67 17.79 7.00 18.55
N LEU A 68 16.79 7.87 18.45
CA LEU A 68 15.57 7.59 17.70
C LEU A 68 15.87 7.60 16.20
N LYS A 69 15.21 6.71 15.48
CA LYS A 69 15.40 6.54 14.04
C LYS A 69 14.09 6.82 13.31
N PRO A 70 14.14 7.52 12.17
CA PRO A 70 12.96 7.80 11.37
C PRO A 70 12.18 6.53 11.02
N ALA A 71 10.87 6.63 11.16
CA ALA A 71 9.93 5.59 10.74
C ALA A 71 8.64 6.27 10.27
N TYR A 72 8.40 6.20 8.95
CA TYR A 72 7.20 6.75 8.32
C TYR A 72 6.39 5.60 7.74
N LEU A 73 5.20 5.41 8.25
CA LEU A 73 4.29 4.35 7.81
C LEU A 73 3.30 4.91 6.80
N VAL A 74 3.14 4.20 5.68
CA VAL A 74 2.06 4.38 4.72
C VAL A 74 1.35 3.05 4.58
N ARG A 75 0.07 2.97 4.92
CA ARG A 75 -0.74 1.76 4.86
C ARG A 75 -2.02 1.99 4.06
N TYR A 76 -2.39 1.00 3.29
CA TYR A 76 -3.66 0.90 2.59
C TYR A 76 -4.21 -0.52 2.80
N ALA A 77 -5.25 -0.65 3.61
CA ALA A 77 -5.77 -1.92 4.09
C ALA A 77 -4.67 -2.79 4.74
N ASP A 78 -4.35 -3.93 4.16
CA ASP A 78 -3.30 -4.87 4.59
C ASP A 78 -1.93 -4.58 3.95
N ASP A 79 -1.89 -3.80 2.87
CA ASP A 79 -0.65 -3.38 2.21
C ASP A 79 -0.02 -2.19 2.94
N TRP A 80 1.28 -2.25 3.23
CA TRP A 80 1.98 -1.16 3.90
C TRP A 80 3.45 -1.01 3.46
N ILE A 81 3.94 0.21 3.59
CA ILE A 81 5.36 0.57 3.41
C ILE A 81 5.82 1.32 4.66
N LEU A 82 6.97 0.95 5.19
CA LEU A 82 7.65 1.71 6.24
C LEU A 82 8.96 2.26 5.70
N LEU A 83 9.08 3.58 5.69
CA LEU A 83 10.27 4.29 5.25
C LEU A 83 11.18 4.60 6.44
N THR A 84 12.46 4.27 6.32
CA THR A 84 13.47 4.55 7.34
C THR A 84 14.82 4.91 6.70
N ASN A 85 15.79 5.29 7.52
CA ASN A 85 17.06 5.86 7.07
C ASN A 85 18.17 4.86 6.79
N SER A 86 18.05 3.60 7.22
CA SER A 86 19.09 2.58 7.00
C SER A 86 18.50 1.16 6.88
N ARG A 87 19.28 0.26 6.29
CA ARG A 87 18.90 -1.15 6.18
C ARG A 87 18.78 -1.83 7.56
N GLU A 88 19.66 -1.49 8.47
CA GLU A 88 19.63 -2.03 9.84
C GLU A 88 18.34 -1.65 10.55
N ASN A 89 17.95 -0.37 10.46
CA ASN A 89 16.72 0.10 11.05
C ASN A 89 15.49 -0.53 10.39
N ALA A 90 15.51 -0.72 9.06
CA ALA A 90 14.45 -1.43 8.37
C ALA A 90 14.31 -2.89 8.85
N ASN A 91 15.41 -3.60 9.05
CA ASN A 91 15.38 -4.95 9.59
C ASN A 91 14.89 -4.97 11.05
N ARG A 92 15.33 -4.03 11.89
CA ARG A 92 14.82 -3.89 13.26
C ARG A 92 13.31 -3.64 13.28
N TRP A 93 12.82 -2.75 12.42
CA TRP A 93 11.39 -2.51 12.30
C TRP A 93 10.63 -3.72 11.80
N LYS A 94 11.15 -4.44 10.80
CA LYS A 94 10.55 -5.69 10.32
C LYS A 94 10.35 -6.69 11.47
N SER A 95 11.38 -6.90 12.29
CA SER A 95 11.30 -7.81 13.44
C SER A 95 10.33 -7.30 14.52
N ARG A 96 10.34 -5.99 14.83
CA ARG A 96 9.44 -5.37 15.81
C ARG A 96 7.97 -5.49 15.37
N ILE A 97 7.69 -5.21 14.08
CA ILE A 97 6.34 -5.33 13.52
C ILE A 97 5.87 -6.78 13.53
N ALA A 98 6.72 -7.73 13.12
CA ALA A 98 6.39 -9.15 13.18
C ALA A 98 6.01 -9.60 14.59
N ASN A 99 6.78 -9.19 15.61
CA ASN A 99 6.48 -9.48 16.99
C ASN A 99 5.20 -8.80 17.47
N TYR A 100 4.99 -7.52 17.12
CA TYR A 100 3.77 -6.78 17.47
C TYR A 100 2.52 -7.45 16.90
N LEU A 101 2.53 -7.79 15.63
CA LEU A 101 1.43 -8.48 14.95
C LEU A 101 1.11 -9.82 15.63
N LYS A 102 2.14 -10.61 15.94
CA LYS A 102 1.99 -11.91 16.59
C LYS A 102 1.44 -11.80 18.01
N VAL A 103 2.00 -10.92 18.82
CA VAL A 103 1.66 -10.82 20.26
C VAL A 103 0.34 -10.10 20.47
N ASN A 104 0.16 -8.92 19.83
CA ASN A 104 -0.98 -8.05 20.10
C ASN A 104 -2.19 -8.33 19.19
N LEU A 105 -1.95 -8.67 17.93
CA LEU A 105 -3.01 -8.85 16.95
C LEU A 105 -3.23 -10.31 16.54
N LYS A 106 -2.43 -11.25 17.05
CA LYS A 106 -2.52 -12.68 16.68
C LYS A 106 -2.44 -12.91 15.16
N LEU A 107 -1.70 -12.05 14.46
CA LEU A 107 -1.44 -12.12 13.03
C LEU A 107 0.01 -12.51 12.77
N GLU A 108 0.23 -13.24 11.68
CA GLU A 108 1.58 -13.57 11.22
C GLU A 108 1.99 -12.71 10.03
N LEU A 109 3.19 -12.10 10.13
CA LEU A 109 3.76 -11.35 9.04
C LEU A 109 4.31 -12.30 7.97
N SER A 110 3.84 -12.20 6.73
CA SER A 110 4.44 -12.95 5.61
C SER A 110 5.87 -12.48 5.37
N MET A 111 6.83 -13.29 5.80
CA MET A 111 8.26 -12.98 5.66
C MET A 111 8.73 -12.96 4.21
N GLU A 112 8.11 -13.76 3.34
CA GLU A 112 8.40 -13.82 1.91
C GLU A 112 7.95 -12.55 1.17
N LYS A 113 6.77 -12.02 1.51
CA LYS A 113 6.21 -10.81 0.91
C LYS A 113 6.78 -9.53 1.51
N THR A 114 7.29 -9.57 2.75
CA THR A 114 7.83 -8.41 3.45
C THR A 114 9.31 -8.21 3.14
N LEU A 115 9.59 -7.36 2.18
CA LEU A 115 10.95 -7.13 1.67
C LEU A 115 11.55 -5.84 2.23
N VAL A 116 12.86 -5.88 2.54
CA VAL A 116 13.64 -4.70 2.88
C VAL A 116 14.44 -4.26 1.66
N THR A 117 14.07 -3.12 1.08
CA THR A 117 14.59 -2.64 -0.20
C THR A 117 15.25 -1.27 -0.05
N ASN A 118 16.44 -1.11 -0.65
CA ASN A 118 17.06 0.21 -0.80
C ASN A 118 16.52 0.89 -2.05
N ILE A 119 15.62 1.86 -1.88
CA ILE A 119 14.91 2.56 -2.96
C ILE A 119 15.85 3.35 -3.92
N LYS A 120 17.08 3.64 -3.50
CA LYS A 120 18.11 4.25 -4.36
C LYS A 120 18.72 3.24 -5.34
N ARG A 121 18.62 1.95 -5.06
CA ARG A 121 19.20 0.87 -5.88
C ARG A 121 18.14 0.10 -6.65
N LYS A 122 17.02 -0.21 -6.00
CA LYS A 122 15.92 -0.98 -6.60
C LYS A 122 14.60 -0.24 -6.40
N PRO A 123 13.72 -0.19 -7.39
CA PRO A 123 12.37 0.33 -7.22
C PRO A 123 11.57 -0.54 -6.25
N ILE A 124 10.53 0.05 -5.68
CA ILE A 124 9.49 -0.67 -4.93
C ILE A 124 8.17 -0.53 -5.66
N HIS A 125 7.30 -1.53 -5.50
CA HIS A 125 5.97 -1.57 -6.08
C HIS A 125 4.94 -1.48 -4.96
N PHE A 126 4.02 -0.53 -5.07
CA PHE A 126 2.98 -0.33 -4.09
C PHE A 126 1.72 0.25 -4.76
N LEU A 127 0.57 -0.36 -4.51
CA LEU A 127 -0.73 0.07 -5.06
C LEU A 127 -0.70 0.29 -6.59
N GLY A 128 -0.08 -0.61 -7.35
CA GLY A 128 -0.03 -0.51 -8.81
C GLY A 128 0.94 0.52 -9.38
N PHE A 129 1.74 1.18 -8.53
CA PHE A 129 2.77 2.12 -8.92
C PHE A 129 4.16 1.60 -8.59
N THR A 130 5.13 2.06 -9.37
CA THR A 130 6.56 1.85 -9.18
C THR A 130 7.18 3.14 -8.65
N TYR A 131 7.79 3.04 -7.47
CA TYR A 131 8.49 4.14 -6.80
C TYR A 131 9.99 3.90 -6.86
N LYS A 132 10.74 4.89 -7.29
CA LYS A 132 12.21 4.88 -7.26
C LYS A 132 12.75 6.26 -6.94
N VAL A 133 14.00 6.31 -6.52
CA VAL A 133 14.74 7.55 -6.31
C VAL A 133 15.86 7.62 -7.33
N THR A 134 15.87 8.68 -8.14
CA THR A 134 16.91 8.92 -9.14
C THR A 134 17.83 10.04 -8.68
N ARG A 135 19.10 9.99 -9.11
CA ARG A 135 20.05 11.07 -8.87
C ARG A 135 19.75 12.21 -9.84
N GLU A 136 19.66 13.42 -9.31
CA GLU A 136 19.42 14.61 -10.12
C GLU A 136 20.19 15.79 -9.50
N GLY A 137 21.09 16.41 -10.28
CA GLY A 137 22.00 17.46 -9.81
C GLY A 137 21.31 18.70 -9.28
N THR A 138 20.13 19.02 -9.79
CA THR A 138 19.30 20.18 -9.39
C THR A 138 18.45 19.92 -8.17
N ALA A 139 18.31 18.67 -7.73
CA ALA A 139 17.48 18.32 -6.57
C ALA A 139 18.17 18.73 -5.26
N MET A 140 17.40 19.25 -4.31
CA MET A 140 17.84 19.81 -3.03
C MET A 140 18.79 18.93 -2.20
N ARG A 141 18.85 17.61 -2.44
CA ARG A 141 19.78 16.64 -1.84
C ARG A 141 20.40 15.72 -2.88
N GLY A 142 20.42 16.12 -4.15
CA GLY A 142 20.91 15.32 -5.26
C GLY A 142 20.05 14.09 -5.61
N TYR A 143 18.82 14.00 -5.09
CA TYR A 143 17.89 12.89 -5.33
C TYR A 143 16.46 13.40 -5.52
N LYS A 144 15.77 12.81 -6.51
CA LYS A 144 14.36 13.07 -6.82
C LYS A 144 13.55 11.78 -6.78
N PRO A 145 12.40 11.77 -6.10
CA PRO A 145 11.48 10.66 -6.20
C PRO A 145 10.80 10.65 -7.57
N VAL A 146 10.67 9.46 -8.14
CA VAL A 146 9.97 9.22 -9.41
C VAL A 146 8.91 8.16 -9.17
N VAL A 147 7.68 8.48 -9.52
CA VAL A 147 6.53 7.58 -9.43
C VAL A 147 6.02 7.34 -10.85
N LYS A 148 5.81 6.08 -11.20
CA LYS A 148 5.25 5.68 -12.50
C LYS A 148 4.24 4.56 -12.31
N PRO A 149 3.23 4.42 -13.18
CA PRO A 149 2.42 3.21 -13.22
C PRO A 149 3.31 1.96 -13.33
N GLN A 150 2.89 0.88 -12.69
CA GLN A 150 3.55 -0.41 -12.84
C GLN A 150 3.24 -0.97 -14.24
N ALA A 151 4.25 -0.98 -15.11
CA ALA A 151 4.09 -1.28 -16.54
C ALA A 151 3.35 -2.60 -16.79
N ASP A 152 3.75 -3.68 -16.11
CA ASP A 152 3.14 -5.00 -16.31
C ASP A 152 1.65 -5.02 -15.95
N ARG A 153 1.25 -4.31 -14.89
CA ARG A 153 -0.16 -4.19 -14.50
C ARG A 153 -0.95 -3.33 -15.47
N LEU A 154 -0.37 -2.21 -15.89
CA LEU A 154 -1.01 -1.32 -16.86
C LEU A 154 -1.19 -2.02 -18.22
N ASN A 155 -0.14 -2.66 -18.75
CA ASN A 155 -0.18 -3.38 -20.02
C ASN A 155 -1.25 -4.48 -20.00
N ARG A 156 -1.30 -5.29 -18.94
CA ARG A 156 -2.33 -6.33 -18.79
C ARG A 156 -3.74 -5.76 -18.82
N LYS A 157 -3.97 -4.64 -18.13
CA LYS A 157 -5.27 -3.96 -18.15
C LYS A 157 -5.62 -3.38 -19.51
N MET A 158 -4.63 -2.85 -20.22
CA MET A 158 -4.80 -2.38 -21.60
C MET A 158 -5.12 -3.55 -22.55
N GLU A 159 -4.43 -4.69 -22.42
CA GLU A 159 -4.72 -5.90 -23.19
C GLU A 159 -6.14 -6.43 -22.94
N GLU A 160 -6.63 -6.41 -21.70
CA GLU A 160 -8.03 -6.75 -21.37
C GLU A 160 -9.02 -5.83 -22.13
N VAL A 161 -8.75 -4.53 -22.16
CA VAL A 161 -9.60 -3.56 -22.91
C VAL A 161 -9.54 -3.81 -24.41
N LEU A 162 -8.34 -4.02 -24.97
CA LEU A 162 -8.17 -4.30 -26.41
C LEU A 162 -8.89 -5.59 -26.81
N LYS A 163 -8.85 -6.63 -25.96
CA LYS A 163 -9.60 -7.87 -26.17
C LYS A 163 -11.11 -7.62 -26.19
N ASP A 164 -11.63 -6.83 -25.27
CA ASP A 164 -13.06 -6.48 -25.24
C ASP A 164 -13.46 -5.72 -26.52
N ILE A 165 -12.62 -4.77 -26.99
CA ILE A 165 -12.84 -4.05 -28.25
C ILE A 165 -12.85 -5.01 -29.44
N SER A 166 -11.93 -5.96 -29.49
CA SER A 166 -11.87 -6.93 -30.59
C SER A 166 -13.11 -7.83 -30.68
N LEU A 167 -13.78 -8.04 -29.56
CA LEU A 167 -15.04 -8.80 -29.50
C LEU A 167 -16.25 -8.00 -30.01
N LEU A 168 -16.19 -6.66 -30.08
CA LEU A 168 -17.24 -5.83 -30.67
C LEU A 168 -17.32 -5.93 -32.19
N GLN A 169 -16.25 -6.31 -32.87
CA GLN A 169 -16.18 -6.42 -34.34
C GLN A 169 -16.94 -7.63 -34.90
N ARG A 170 -17.41 -8.52 -34.04
CA ARG A 170 -18.20 -9.71 -34.45
C ARG A 170 -19.68 -9.37 -34.27
N SER A 171 -20.45 -9.48 -35.36
CA SER A 171 -21.87 -9.14 -35.50
C SER A 171 -22.71 -9.39 -34.22
N MET A 172 -23.16 -8.33 -33.60
CA MET A 172 -23.97 -8.35 -32.40
C MET A 172 -25.23 -7.55 -32.59
N ASP A 173 -26.28 -7.89 -31.82
CA ASP A 173 -27.46 -7.06 -31.72
C ASP A 173 -27.06 -5.66 -31.20
N LYS A 174 -27.79 -4.64 -31.68
CA LYS A 174 -27.51 -3.23 -31.35
C LYS A 174 -27.54 -2.96 -29.84
N ALA A 175 -28.47 -3.56 -29.11
CA ALA A 175 -28.59 -3.38 -27.65
C ALA A 175 -27.39 -3.99 -26.91
N GLU A 176 -26.94 -5.17 -27.31
CA GLU A 176 -25.76 -5.83 -26.74
C GLU A 176 -24.48 -5.06 -27.03
N SER A 177 -24.38 -4.48 -28.23
CA SER A 177 -23.23 -3.64 -28.62
C SER A 177 -23.14 -2.39 -27.73
N VAL A 178 -24.24 -1.72 -27.45
CA VAL A 178 -24.29 -0.51 -26.59
C VAL A 178 -23.85 -0.86 -25.17
N ASP A 179 -24.34 -1.96 -24.59
CA ASP A 179 -23.94 -2.37 -23.24
C ASP A 179 -22.43 -2.67 -23.16
N LYS A 180 -21.90 -3.39 -24.14
CA LYS A 180 -20.45 -3.67 -24.22
C LYS A 180 -19.61 -2.40 -24.37
N ILE A 181 -20.00 -1.46 -25.20
CA ILE A 181 -19.33 -0.16 -25.34
C ILE A 181 -19.34 0.60 -24.01
N ASN A 182 -20.43 0.62 -23.30
CA ASN A 182 -20.53 1.27 -22.00
C ASN A 182 -19.59 0.62 -20.97
N ARG A 183 -19.47 -0.71 -20.94
CA ARG A 183 -18.53 -1.44 -20.08
C ARG A 183 -17.08 -1.13 -20.44
N ILE A 184 -16.74 -1.08 -21.72
CA ILE A 184 -15.39 -0.72 -22.19
C ILE A 184 -15.05 0.71 -21.77
N ASN A 185 -15.96 1.65 -22.00
CA ASN A 185 -15.79 3.04 -21.58
C ASN A 185 -15.60 3.18 -20.07
N ALA A 186 -16.35 2.41 -19.27
CA ALA A 186 -16.18 2.38 -17.82
C ALA A 186 -14.78 1.85 -17.41
N LYS A 187 -14.27 0.79 -18.06
CA LYS A 187 -12.92 0.28 -17.84
C LYS A 187 -11.85 1.32 -18.19
N ILE A 188 -11.97 1.98 -19.36
CA ILE A 188 -11.03 3.02 -19.79
C ILE A 188 -11.03 4.20 -18.81
N ARG A 189 -12.20 4.70 -18.43
CA ARG A 189 -12.31 5.77 -17.41
C ARG A 189 -11.70 5.35 -16.08
N GLY A 190 -11.93 4.12 -15.65
CA GLY A 190 -11.32 3.56 -14.44
C GLY A 190 -9.79 3.56 -14.50
N LEU A 191 -9.20 3.19 -15.65
CA LEU A 191 -7.75 3.23 -15.86
C LEU A 191 -7.20 4.67 -15.82
N ILE A 192 -7.84 5.61 -16.54
CA ILE A 192 -7.41 7.02 -16.59
C ILE A 192 -7.50 7.67 -15.21
N ASN A 193 -8.53 7.37 -14.45
CA ASN A 193 -8.72 7.96 -13.11
C ASN A 193 -7.79 7.35 -12.06
N TYR A 194 -7.31 6.13 -12.30
CA TYR A 194 -6.43 5.44 -11.34
C TYR A 194 -4.95 5.82 -11.54
N TYR A 195 -4.50 6.04 -12.77
CA TYR A 195 -3.11 6.36 -13.12
C TYR A 195 -2.92 7.80 -13.54
#